data_c7558afe6f58679047ba8210028ff70d
#
_entry.id   c7558afe6f58679047ba8210028ff70d
#
_cell.length_a   1.000
_cell.length_b   1.000
_cell.length_c   1.000
_cell.angle_alpha   90.00
_cell.angle_beta   90.00
_cell.angle_gamma   90.00
#
_symmetry.space_group_name_H-M   'P 1'
#
loop_
_entity.id
_entity.type
_entity.pdbx_description
1 polymer ?
#
loop_
_entity_poly.entity_id
_entity_poly.type
_entity_poly.pdbx_seq_one_letter_code
_entity_poly.pdbx_strand_id
1 'polypeptide(L)'
;MSLNIINEPWFESPFFYQILKSKKNHIFKKYAIDMHEKGYCVLDLNLSNIFINNINQDIEQSLNTGEFKTNPKIYHYNKYPRIVEAWKFSKNVAKLANNVILKKFLKYLYDSKPLPFSTINFIGGTEQPFHSDYIHFGSIPHKYLVGAWVALEDTHKQNGPLTVIPGSHKLSLIDYQDIKREKASNIKELEKNYRVYEEYIQNIIKYKKLK
;
A
#
# COMPACT_ATOMS: atom_id res chain seq x y z
N MET A 1 32.24 1.29 3.94
CA MET A 1 31.69 -0.08 3.97
C MET A 1 30.18 0.00 4.09
N SER A 2 29.45 -0.50 3.15
CA SER A 2 27.98 -0.56 3.20
C SER A 2 27.59 -1.62 4.24
N LEU A 3 26.96 -1.21 5.34
CA LEU A 3 26.40 -2.11 6.36
C LEU A 3 25.17 -2.88 5.85
N ASN A 4 24.78 -2.72 4.61
CA ASN A 4 23.62 -3.34 4.03
C ASN A 4 23.98 -4.71 3.41
N ILE A 5 24.42 -5.63 4.26
CA ILE A 5 24.70 -7.03 3.87
C ILE A 5 23.39 -7.83 3.69
N ILE A 6 22.31 -7.31 4.22
CA ILE A 6 20.98 -7.93 4.17
C ILE A 6 20.25 -7.34 2.95
N ASN A 7 19.65 -8.18 2.13
CA ASN A 7 18.89 -7.78 0.93
C ASN A 7 17.51 -7.19 1.30
N GLU A 8 17.51 -6.25 2.24
CA GLU A 8 16.34 -5.53 2.76
C GLU A 8 16.58 -4.02 2.68
N PRO A 9 15.53 -3.20 2.56
CA PRO A 9 15.65 -1.76 2.66
C PRO A 9 16.30 -1.34 3.97
N TRP A 10 17.15 -0.32 3.97
CA TRP A 10 17.91 0.09 5.14
C TRP A 10 17.03 0.46 6.35
N PHE A 11 15.81 0.97 6.11
CA PHE A 11 14.87 1.30 7.19
C PHE A 11 14.23 0.07 7.83
N GLU A 12 14.31 -1.10 7.21
CA GLU A 12 13.91 -2.40 7.78
C GLU A 12 15.05 -3.11 8.51
N SER A 13 16.28 -2.62 8.35
CA SER A 13 17.48 -3.25 8.91
C SER A 13 17.48 -3.26 10.43
N PRO A 14 17.93 -4.34 11.09
CA PRO A 14 18.18 -4.35 12.54
C PRO A 14 19.23 -3.31 12.96
N PHE A 15 20.05 -2.81 12.04
CA PHE A 15 21.03 -1.75 12.25
C PHE A 15 20.50 -0.36 11.90
N PHE A 16 19.19 -0.19 11.80
CA PHE A 16 18.52 1.03 11.36
C PHE A 16 19.11 2.30 12.01
N TYR A 17 19.20 2.37 13.34
CA TYR A 17 19.67 3.58 14.03
C TYR A 17 21.13 3.89 13.77
N GLN A 18 21.98 2.88 13.54
CA GLN A 18 23.38 3.07 13.16
C GLN A 18 23.48 3.63 11.74
N ILE A 19 22.70 3.08 10.80
CA ILE A 19 22.62 3.57 9.42
C ILE A 19 22.05 4.99 9.41
N LEU A 20 20.99 5.25 10.18
CA LEU A 20 20.36 6.57 10.29
C LEU A 20 21.33 7.65 10.79
N LYS A 21 22.24 7.32 11.72
CA LYS A 21 23.29 8.23 12.19
C LYS A 21 24.29 8.57 11.08
N SER A 22 24.61 7.63 10.20
CA SER A 22 25.51 7.86 9.08
C SER A 22 24.88 8.65 7.93
N LYS A 23 23.56 8.64 7.81
CA LYS A 23 22.83 9.44 6.82
C LYS A 23 22.83 10.92 7.25
N LYS A 24 23.14 11.81 6.30
CA LYS A 24 23.08 13.26 6.54
C LYS A 24 21.69 13.66 7.06
N ASN A 25 21.63 14.76 7.83
CA ASN A 25 20.35 15.29 8.26
C ASN A 25 19.48 15.59 7.04
N HIS A 26 18.31 14.94 6.96
CA HIS A 26 17.42 14.96 5.81
C HIS A 26 15.98 15.21 6.25
N ILE A 27 15.23 15.98 5.46
CA ILE A 27 13.84 16.34 5.76
C ILE A 27 12.93 15.11 6.00
N PHE A 28 13.27 13.96 5.40
CA PHE A 28 12.51 12.72 5.54
C PHE A 28 12.94 11.82 6.71
N LYS A 29 13.91 12.26 7.52
CA LYS A 29 14.45 11.45 8.63
C LYS A 29 13.36 10.99 9.61
N LYS A 30 12.46 11.90 10.01
CA LYS A 30 11.36 11.59 10.92
C LYS A 30 10.42 10.52 10.35
N TYR A 31 10.13 10.60 9.05
CA TYR A 31 9.26 9.64 8.37
C TYR A 31 9.90 8.25 8.23
N ALA A 32 11.24 8.21 8.07
CA ALA A 32 11.98 6.94 8.07
C ALA A 32 11.94 6.27 9.45
N ILE A 33 11.96 7.04 10.54
CA ILE A 33 11.78 6.53 11.90
C ILE A 33 10.37 5.96 12.06
N ASP A 34 9.35 6.69 11.64
CA ASP A 34 7.96 6.20 11.68
C ASP A 34 7.80 4.90 10.88
N MET A 35 8.38 4.82 9.67
CA MET A 35 8.37 3.61 8.84
C MET A 35 9.05 2.44 9.54
N HIS A 36 10.22 2.66 10.16
CA HIS A 36 10.94 1.63 10.91
C HIS A 36 10.20 1.14 12.15
N GLU A 37 9.63 2.06 12.91
CA GLU A 37 8.99 1.74 14.20
C GLU A 37 7.56 1.23 14.04
N LYS A 38 6.78 1.89 13.18
CA LYS A 38 5.34 1.70 13.03
C LYS A 38 4.94 0.92 11.78
N GLY A 39 5.77 0.94 10.73
CA GLY A 39 5.45 0.39 9.41
C GLY A 39 4.64 1.31 8.52
N TYR A 40 4.38 2.53 8.97
CA TYR A 40 3.71 3.57 8.18
C TYR A 40 4.15 4.97 8.62
N CYS A 41 3.97 5.93 7.74
CA CYS A 41 4.09 7.35 8.07
C CYS A 41 3.01 8.16 7.33
N VAL A 42 2.71 9.35 7.82
CA VAL A 42 1.80 10.30 7.17
C VAL A 42 2.64 11.42 6.55
N LEU A 43 2.61 11.48 5.22
CA LEU A 43 3.39 12.43 4.43
C LEU A 43 2.46 13.45 3.77
N ASP A 44 2.72 14.73 3.98
CA ASP A 44 2.01 15.78 3.25
C ASP A 44 2.61 15.91 1.82
N LEU A 45 1.77 15.70 0.83
CA LEU A 45 2.12 15.83 -0.59
C LEU A 45 1.88 17.24 -1.15
N ASN A 46 1.37 18.19 -0.33
CA ASN A 46 0.99 19.55 -0.73
C ASN A 46 0.07 19.58 -1.96
N LEU A 47 -0.95 18.72 -1.96
CA LEU A 47 -1.93 18.68 -3.06
C LEU A 47 -2.90 19.84 -2.92
N SER A 48 -3.11 20.60 -4.01
CA SER A 48 -4.14 21.65 -4.03
C SER A 48 -5.53 21.04 -4.16
N ASN A 49 -6.54 21.71 -3.60
CA ASN A 49 -7.95 21.30 -3.75
C ASN A 49 -8.37 21.22 -5.23
N ILE A 50 -7.85 22.13 -6.08
CA ILE A 50 -8.11 22.09 -7.52
C ILE A 50 -7.59 20.79 -8.13
N PHE A 51 -6.40 20.35 -7.74
CA PHE A 51 -5.81 19.12 -8.25
C PHE A 51 -6.57 17.87 -7.77
N ILE A 52 -6.99 17.84 -6.51
CA ILE A 52 -7.83 16.79 -5.95
C ILE A 52 -9.17 16.72 -6.68
N ASN A 53 -9.83 17.85 -6.86
CA ASN A 53 -11.10 17.94 -7.59
C ASN A 53 -10.98 17.46 -9.04
N ASN A 54 -9.90 17.79 -9.73
CA ASN A 54 -9.66 17.31 -11.09
C ASN A 54 -9.52 15.78 -11.15
N ILE A 55 -8.86 15.17 -10.16
CA ILE A 55 -8.78 13.70 -10.07
C ILE A 55 -10.19 13.11 -9.87
N ASN A 56 -10.95 13.65 -8.94
CA ASN A 56 -12.31 13.17 -8.66
C ASN A 56 -13.22 13.29 -9.88
N GLN A 57 -13.14 14.40 -10.62
CA GLN A 57 -13.88 14.60 -11.87
C GLN A 57 -13.47 13.58 -12.95
N ASP A 58 -12.18 13.33 -13.16
CA ASP A 58 -11.71 12.32 -14.12
C ASP A 58 -12.30 10.94 -13.78
N ILE A 59 -12.29 10.58 -12.49
CA ILE A 59 -12.82 9.30 -12.00
C ILE A 59 -14.34 9.23 -12.19
N GLU A 60 -15.08 10.27 -11.82
CA GLU A 60 -16.54 10.35 -11.99
C GLU A 60 -16.94 10.27 -13.46
N GLN A 61 -16.26 11.02 -14.32
CA GLN A 61 -16.49 10.99 -15.76
C GLN A 61 -16.27 9.58 -16.31
N SER A 62 -15.19 8.91 -15.92
CA SER A 62 -14.92 7.54 -16.36
C SER A 62 -16.00 6.55 -15.93
N LEU A 63 -16.59 6.73 -14.74
CA LEU A 63 -17.72 5.94 -14.25
C LEU A 63 -18.95 6.13 -15.16
N ASN A 64 -19.24 7.37 -15.54
CA ASN A 64 -20.41 7.71 -16.35
C ASN A 64 -20.27 7.26 -17.81
N THR A 65 -19.06 7.31 -18.37
CA THR A 65 -18.81 6.92 -19.78
C THR A 65 -18.54 5.42 -19.94
N GLY A 66 -18.28 4.71 -18.85
CA GLY A 66 -17.91 3.28 -18.89
C GLY A 66 -16.53 3.04 -19.53
N GLU A 67 -15.68 4.08 -19.61
CA GLU A 67 -14.31 3.99 -20.18
C GLU A 67 -13.42 2.99 -19.45
N PHE A 68 -13.70 2.73 -18.17
CA PHE A 68 -13.07 1.61 -17.48
C PHE A 68 -13.99 0.40 -17.54
N LYS A 69 -13.56 -0.58 -18.25
CA LYS A 69 -14.12 -1.92 -18.10
C LYS A 69 -13.68 -2.42 -16.73
N THR A 70 -14.62 -2.61 -15.83
CA THR A 70 -14.38 -3.31 -14.57
C THR A 70 -13.57 -4.55 -14.91
N ASN A 71 -12.33 -4.61 -14.43
CA ASN A 71 -11.52 -5.79 -14.62
C ASN A 71 -12.26 -6.93 -13.92
N PRO A 72 -12.70 -8.00 -14.60
CA PRO A 72 -13.43 -9.11 -13.97
C PRO A 72 -12.64 -9.82 -12.87
N LYS A 73 -11.34 -9.51 -12.71
CA LYS A 73 -10.50 -9.95 -11.59
C LYS A 73 -10.63 -9.08 -10.35
N ILE A 74 -11.46 -8.03 -10.37
CA ILE A 74 -11.71 -7.22 -9.18
C ILE A 74 -12.64 -8.01 -8.26
N TYR A 75 -12.11 -8.35 -7.10
CA TYR A 75 -12.88 -8.93 -6.02
C TYR A 75 -13.91 -7.91 -5.54
N HIS A 76 -15.19 -8.20 -5.73
CA HIS A 76 -16.26 -7.39 -5.20
C HIS A 76 -16.44 -7.70 -3.71
N TYR A 77 -15.59 -7.07 -2.87
CA TYR A 77 -15.78 -7.17 -1.43
C TYR A 77 -16.96 -6.33 -0.94
N ASN A 78 -17.42 -5.37 -1.75
CA ASN A 78 -18.53 -4.51 -1.40
C ASN A 78 -19.28 -3.95 -2.62
N LYS A 79 -20.24 -3.10 -2.34
CA LYS A 79 -21.16 -2.47 -3.30
C LYS A 79 -20.45 -1.59 -4.33
N TYR A 80 -19.26 -1.05 -4.02
CA TYR A 80 -18.61 -0.04 -4.86
C TYR A 80 -17.46 -0.61 -5.68
N PRO A 81 -17.36 -0.24 -6.96
CA PRO A 81 -16.28 -0.71 -7.81
C PRO A 81 -14.94 -0.08 -7.42
N ARG A 82 -13.85 -0.82 -7.65
CA ARG A 82 -12.49 -0.31 -7.62
C ARG A 82 -12.03 -0.04 -9.04
N ILE A 83 -11.49 1.14 -9.29
CA ILE A 83 -10.93 1.48 -10.60
C ILE A 83 -9.43 1.21 -10.56
N VAL A 84 -9.02 0.16 -11.25
CA VAL A 84 -7.61 -0.23 -11.33
C VAL A 84 -6.97 0.46 -12.52
N GLU A 85 -5.74 0.95 -12.31
CA GLU A 85 -4.91 1.59 -13.34
C GLU A 85 -5.55 2.83 -13.99
N ALA A 86 -6.27 3.64 -13.22
CA ALA A 86 -6.85 4.89 -13.68
C ALA A 86 -5.81 5.86 -14.30
N TRP A 87 -4.53 5.69 -13.97
CA TRP A 87 -3.44 6.45 -14.59
C TRP A 87 -3.31 6.25 -16.11
N LYS A 88 -3.91 5.19 -16.67
CA LYS A 88 -3.88 4.92 -18.11
C LYS A 88 -4.80 5.87 -18.92
N PHE A 89 -5.85 6.38 -18.28
CA PHE A 89 -6.79 7.31 -18.91
C PHE A 89 -6.81 8.70 -18.25
N SER A 90 -6.55 8.83 -16.94
CA SER A 90 -6.48 10.11 -16.23
C SER A 90 -5.03 10.61 -16.12
N LYS A 91 -4.75 11.74 -16.77
CA LYS A 91 -3.45 12.42 -16.63
C LYS A 91 -3.22 12.92 -15.20
N ASN A 92 -4.29 13.27 -14.47
CA ASN A 92 -4.21 13.73 -13.08
C ASN A 92 -3.83 12.56 -12.15
N VAL A 93 -4.42 11.38 -12.32
CA VAL A 93 -4.01 10.18 -11.57
C VAL A 93 -2.57 9.79 -11.90
N ALA A 94 -2.17 9.86 -13.17
CA ALA A 94 -0.78 9.60 -13.57
C ALA A 94 0.20 10.60 -12.94
N LYS A 95 -0.17 11.88 -12.84
CA LYS A 95 0.61 12.92 -12.17
C LYS A 95 0.71 12.67 -10.67
N LEU A 96 -0.38 12.23 -10.01
CA LEU A 96 -0.38 11.86 -8.60
C LEU A 96 0.54 10.65 -8.34
N ALA A 97 0.43 9.58 -9.11
CA ALA A 97 1.29 8.39 -9.00
C ALA A 97 2.79 8.73 -9.18
N ASN A 98 3.08 9.81 -9.91
CA ASN A 98 4.43 10.33 -10.12
C ASN A 98 4.75 11.57 -9.25
N ASN A 99 4.02 11.79 -8.15
CA ASN A 99 4.24 12.95 -7.27
C ASN A 99 5.71 13.06 -6.86
N VAL A 100 6.27 14.26 -7.00
CA VAL A 100 7.71 14.51 -6.80
C VAL A 100 8.13 14.33 -5.34
N ILE A 101 7.27 14.74 -4.38
CA ILE A 101 7.56 14.63 -2.94
C ILE A 101 7.58 13.15 -2.57
N LEU A 102 6.54 12.38 -2.97
CA LEU A 102 6.46 10.95 -2.74
C LEU A 102 7.67 10.21 -3.33
N LYS A 103 8.01 10.50 -4.59
CA LYS A 103 9.17 9.85 -5.24
C LYS A 103 10.50 10.19 -4.57
N LYS A 104 10.70 11.43 -4.10
CA LYS A 104 11.89 11.81 -3.33
C LYS A 104 11.95 11.07 -2.00
N PHE A 105 10.82 10.97 -1.30
CA PHE A 105 10.72 10.23 -0.05
C PHE A 105 11.04 8.74 -0.25
N LEU A 106 10.41 8.10 -1.20
CA LEU A 106 10.65 6.68 -1.50
C LEU A 106 12.10 6.42 -1.96
N LYS A 107 12.67 7.33 -2.76
CA LYS A 107 14.09 7.24 -3.11
C LYS A 107 15.00 7.30 -1.88
N TYR A 108 14.65 8.14 -0.90
CA TYR A 108 15.39 8.22 0.36
C TYR A 108 15.26 6.94 1.18
N LEU A 109 14.05 6.35 1.27
CA LEU A 109 13.82 5.11 2.03
C LEU A 109 14.52 3.90 1.42
N TYR A 110 14.46 3.76 0.12
CA TYR A 110 14.90 2.55 -0.57
C TYR A 110 16.31 2.66 -1.18
N ASP A 111 16.94 3.83 -1.10
CA ASP A 111 18.19 4.15 -1.82
C ASP A 111 18.14 3.77 -3.31
N SER A 112 16.94 3.73 -3.87
CA SER A 112 16.66 3.27 -5.24
C SER A 112 15.58 4.13 -5.88
N LYS A 113 15.54 4.13 -7.21
CA LYS A 113 14.52 4.86 -7.97
C LYS A 113 13.16 4.18 -7.81
N PRO A 114 12.15 4.84 -7.21
CA PRO A 114 10.83 4.26 -7.09
C PRO A 114 10.14 4.20 -8.45
N LEU A 115 9.42 3.11 -8.68
CA LEU A 115 8.61 2.89 -9.87
C LEU A 115 7.16 2.64 -9.45
N PRO A 116 6.22 3.53 -9.75
CA PRO A 116 4.81 3.23 -9.59
C PRO A 116 4.43 2.15 -10.61
N PHE A 117 3.73 1.11 -10.19
CA PHE A 117 3.37 -0.02 -11.05
C PHE A 117 1.85 -0.25 -11.14
N SER A 118 1.08 0.32 -10.20
CA SER A 118 -0.38 0.25 -10.21
C SER A 118 -1.00 1.43 -9.48
N THR A 119 -2.21 1.77 -9.85
CA THR A 119 -3.09 2.68 -9.12
C THR A 119 -4.44 2.01 -8.91
N ILE A 120 -5.02 2.18 -7.72
CA ILE A 120 -6.36 1.69 -7.40
C ILE A 120 -7.14 2.87 -6.81
N ASN A 121 -8.21 3.26 -7.47
CA ASN A 121 -9.12 4.28 -6.97
C ASN A 121 -10.34 3.60 -6.35
N PHE A 122 -10.64 3.97 -5.12
CA PHE A 122 -11.78 3.49 -4.36
C PHE A 122 -12.89 4.53 -4.41
N ILE A 123 -14.10 4.11 -4.79
CA ILE A 123 -15.29 4.97 -4.83
C ILE A 123 -16.01 4.95 -3.48
N GLY A 124 -15.85 3.90 -2.75
CA GLY A 124 -16.38 3.72 -1.38
C GLY A 124 -15.48 2.85 -0.55
N GLY A 125 -15.72 2.78 0.74
CA GLY A 125 -14.96 1.95 1.67
C GLY A 125 -14.92 0.49 1.21
N THR A 126 -13.78 -0.16 1.32
CA THR A 126 -13.62 -1.56 0.89
C THR A 126 -14.09 -2.54 1.93
N GLU A 127 -14.20 -2.12 3.19
CA GLU A 127 -14.55 -2.96 4.34
C GLU A 127 -13.72 -4.26 4.41
N GLN A 128 -12.51 -4.23 3.83
CA GLN A 128 -11.63 -5.40 3.86
C GLN A 128 -11.15 -5.66 5.28
N PRO A 129 -11.13 -6.93 5.72
CA PRO A 129 -10.45 -7.32 6.94
C PRO A 129 -8.96 -6.95 6.91
N PHE A 130 -8.32 -6.87 8.07
CA PHE A 130 -6.88 -6.67 8.14
C PHE A 130 -6.14 -7.75 7.35
N HIS A 131 -5.23 -7.32 6.49
CA HIS A 131 -4.40 -8.17 5.66
C HIS A 131 -3.03 -7.52 5.45
N SER A 132 -2.09 -8.25 4.90
CA SER A 132 -0.86 -7.71 4.34
C SER A 132 -0.98 -7.66 2.82
N ASP A 133 -0.65 -6.54 2.23
CA ASP A 133 -0.62 -6.39 0.77
C ASP A 133 0.36 -7.36 0.08
N TYR A 134 1.30 -7.93 0.85
CA TYR A 134 2.25 -8.92 0.35
C TYR A 134 1.56 -10.12 -0.32
N ILE A 135 0.39 -10.54 0.17
CA ILE A 135 -0.35 -11.66 -0.42
C ILE A 135 -0.83 -11.37 -1.85
N HIS A 136 -1.00 -10.09 -2.19
CA HIS A 136 -1.44 -9.63 -3.51
C HIS A 136 -0.29 -9.14 -4.39
N PHE A 137 0.72 -8.50 -3.78
CA PHE A 137 1.76 -7.75 -4.45
C PHE A 137 3.13 -8.08 -3.86
N GLY A 138 3.66 -9.26 -4.16
CA GLY A 138 5.02 -9.61 -3.76
C GLY A 138 6.07 -8.79 -4.50
N SER A 139 7.24 -8.60 -3.90
CA SER A 139 8.42 -8.02 -4.53
C SER A 139 9.63 -8.95 -4.37
N ILE A 140 10.53 -8.91 -5.36
CA ILE A 140 11.83 -9.58 -5.27
C ILE A 140 12.90 -8.50 -5.50
N PRO A 141 13.74 -8.19 -4.52
CA PRO A 141 13.76 -8.74 -3.13
C PRO A 141 12.53 -8.40 -2.31
N HIS A 142 12.27 -9.16 -1.25
CA HIS A 142 11.15 -8.89 -0.33
C HIS A 142 11.27 -7.51 0.32
N LYS A 143 10.13 -6.94 0.73
CA LYS A 143 10.02 -5.63 1.40
C LYS A 143 10.35 -4.41 0.51
N TYR A 144 10.55 -4.59 -0.79
CA TYR A 144 10.71 -3.48 -1.76
C TYR A 144 9.38 -3.05 -2.39
N LEU A 145 8.30 -3.22 -1.64
CA LEU A 145 6.95 -2.78 -2.00
C LEU A 145 6.41 -1.83 -0.94
N VAL A 146 5.73 -0.78 -1.37
CA VAL A 146 5.03 0.16 -0.49
C VAL A 146 3.71 0.58 -1.10
N GLY A 147 2.65 0.58 -0.30
CA GLY A 147 1.38 1.20 -0.63
C GLY A 147 1.40 2.69 -0.25
N ALA A 148 0.98 3.55 -1.16
CA ALA A 148 0.75 4.96 -0.88
C ALA A 148 -0.75 5.24 -0.97
N TRP A 149 -1.41 5.28 0.19
CA TRP A 149 -2.82 5.65 0.27
C TRP A 149 -2.95 7.18 0.31
N VAL A 150 -3.73 7.75 -0.59
CA VAL A 150 -3.92 9.20 -0.71
C VAL A 150 -5.39 9.52 -0.54
N ALA A 151 -5.72 10.34 0.47
CA ALA A 151 -7.06 10.86 0.67
C ALA A 151 -7.38 11.89 -0.42
N LEU A 152 -8.47 11.67 -1.16
CA LEU A 152 -8.98 12.60 -2.17
C LEU A 152 -10.26 13.32 -1.69
N GLU A 153 -10.56 13.19 -0.41
CA GLU A 153 -11.63 13.88 0.33
C GLU A 153 -11.25 13.96 1.81
N ASP A 154 -11.99 14.74 2.58
CA ASP A 154 -11.83 14.78 4.04
C ASP A 154 -12.16 13.43 4.65
N THR A 155 -11.18 12.84 5.35
CA THR A 155 -11.27 11.49 5.88
C THR A 155 -11.57 11.51 7.38
N HIS A 156 -12.62 10.80 7.79
CA HIS A 156 -13.03 10.64 9.18
C HIS A 156 -13.51 9.20 9.44
N LYS A 157 -13.75 8.87 10.72
CA LYS A 157 -14.07 7.49 11.14
C LYS A 157 -15.29 6.85 10.43
N GLN A 158 -16.19 7.67 9.88
CA GLN A 158 -17.45 7.20 9.28
C GLN A 158 -17.38 7.01 7.76
N ASN A 159 -16.33 7.49 7.08
CA ASN A 159 -16.19 7.35 5.63
C ASN A 159 -15.15 6.32 5.18
N GLY A 160 -14.82 5.36 6.06
CA GLY A 160 -13.97 4.22 5.68
C GLY A 160 -12.48 4.55 5.55
N PRO A 161 -11.85 5.16 6.57
CA PRO A 161 -10.42 5.44 6.54
C PRO A 161 -9.60 4.15 6.52
N LEU A 162 -8.38 4.25 5.98
CA LEU A 162 -7.41 3.18 6.12
C LEU A 162 -7.05 2.99 7.60
N THR A 163 -7.13 1.76 8.07
CA THR A 163 -6.71 1.39 9.43
C THR A 163 -5.43 0.57 9.36
N VAL A 164 -4.42 0.98 10.12
CA VAL A 164 -3.12 0.30 10.18
C VAL A 164 -2.83 -0.12 11.62
N ILE A 165 -2.31 -1.33 11.81
CA ILE A 165 -1.83 -1.80 13.11
C ILE A 165 -0.34 -1.45 13.23
N PRO A 166 0.07 -0.51 14.11
CA PRO A 166 1.46 -0.12 14.25
C PRO A 166 2.36 -1.31 14.60
N GLY A 167 3.52 -1.41 13.93
CA GLY A 167 4.48 -2.48 14.16
C GLY A 167 4.14 -3.82 13.50
N SER A 168 2.98 -3.96 12.85
CA SER A 168 2.58 -5.21 12.18
C SER A 168 3.50 -5.61 11.02
N HIS A 169 4.21 -4.66 10.41
CA HIS A 169 5.22 -4.90 9.36
C HIS A 169 6.40 -5.75 9.84
N LYS A 170 6.61 -5.86 11.16
CA LYS A 170 7.65 -6.71 11.78
C LYS A 170 7.22 -8.16 11.96
N LEU A 171 5.97 -8.48 11.66
CA LEU A 171 5.50 -9.87 11.62
C LEU A 171 6.14 -10.59 10.43
N SER A 172 6.26 -11.90 10.55
CA SER A 172 6.68 -12.73 9.43
C SER A 172 5.73 -12.55 8.25
N LEU A 173 6.27 -12.48 7.05
CA LEU A 173 5.47 -12.55 5.84
C LEU A 173 4.76 -13.90 5.80
N ILE A 174 3.51 -13.88 5.43
CA ILE A 174 2.66 -15.07 5.37
C ILE A 174 2.14 -15.19 3.95
N ASP A 175 2.40 -16.33 3.35
CA ASP A 175 1.87 -16.69 2.03
C ASP A 175 0.89 -17.87 2.11
N TYR A 176 0.42 -18.34 0.97
CA TYR A 176 -0.52 -19.46 0.92
C TYR A 176 0.10 -20.79 1.37
N GLN A 177 1.41 -20.97 1.24
CA GLN A 177 2.09 -22.20 1.68
C GLN A 177 2.14 -22.28 3.22
N ASP A 178 2.36 -21.13 3.89
CA ASP A 178 2.36 -21.03 5.36
C ASP A 178 1.03 -21.48 5.96
N ILE A 179 -0.06 -21.26 5.27
CA ILE A 179 -1.42 -21.68 5.67
C ILE A 179 -1.85 -23.01 5.02
N LYS A 180 -0.90 -23.78 4.50
CA LYS A 180 -1.12 -25.10 3.86
C LYS A 180 -2.11 -25.02 2.70
N ARG A 181 -1.94 -24.02 1.84
CA ARG A 181 -2.71 -23.84 0.60
C ARG A 181 -1.77 -23.91 -0.60
N GLU A 182 -2.26 -24.58 -1.65
CA GLU A 182 -1.55 -24.67 -2.92
C GLU A 182 -1.93 -23.51 -3.84
N LYS A 183 -1.21 -23.39 -4.94
CA LYS A 183 -1.55 -22.43 -5.98
C LYS A 183 -2.95 -22.72 -6.52
N ALA A 184 -3.81 -21.72 -6.50
CA ALA A 184 -5.16 -21.84 -7.00
C ALA A 184 -5.18 -22.08 -8.52
N SER A 185 -5.99 -23.06 -8.96
CA SER A 185 -6.18 -23.39 -10.37
C SER A 185 -7.27 -22.53 -11.05
N ASN A 186 -8.11 -21.89 -10.25
CA ASN A 186 -9.21 -21.06 -10.72
C ASN A 186 -9.60 -19.98 -9.69
N ILE A 187 -10.49 -19.06 -10.09
CA ILE A 187 -10.90 -17.92 -9.27
C ILE A 187 -11.61 -18.38 -7.97
N LYS A 188 -12.47 -19.38 -8.03
CA LYS A 188 -13.19 -19.86 -6.83
C LYS A 188 -12.25 -20.42 -5.77
N GLU A 189 -11.24 -21.14 -6.21
CA GLU A 189 -10.21 -21.69 -5.31
C GLU A 189 -9.33 -20.56 -4.75
N LEU A 190 -8.99 -19.56 -5.54
CA LEU A 190 -8.27 -18.38 -5.09
C LEU A 190 -9.06 -17.63 -4.02
N GLU A 191 -10.34 -17.39 -4.21
CA GLU A 191 -11.22 -16.76 -3.21
C GLU A 191 -11.29 -17.57 -1.92
N LYS A 192 -11.41 -18.89 -2.03
CA LYS A 192 -11.40 -19.78 -0.86
C LYS A 192 -10.09 -19.70 -0.10
N ASN A 193 -8.97 -19.74 -0.81
CA ASN A 193 -7.63 -19.62 -0.20
C ASN A 193 -7.46 -18.26 0.49
N TYR A 194 -7.96 -17.20 -0.14
CA TYR A 194 -7.90 -15.85 0.41
C TYR A 194 -8.71 -15.71 1.71
N ARG A 195 -9.91 -16.28 1.80
CA ARG A 195 -10.69 -16.31 3.04
C ARG A 195 -9.95 -17.00 4.18
N VAL A 196 -9.31 -18.15 3.90
CA VAL A 196 -8.49 -18.84 4.91
C VAL A 196 -7.32 -17.98 5.36
N TYR A 197 -6.69 -17.25 4.43
CA TYR A 197 -5.64 -16.28 4.76
C TYR A 197 -6.17 -15.17 5.68
N GLU A 198 -7.31 -14.58 5.34
CA GLU A 198 -7.93 -13.54 6.17
C GLU A 198 -8.23 -14.03 7.59
N GLU A 199 -8.85 -15.21 7.74
CA GLU A 199 -9.11 -15.83 9.04
C GLU A 199 -7.82 -16.05 9.82
N TYR A 200 -6.76 -16.51 9.16
CA TYR A 200 -5.45 -16.72 9.79
C TYR A 200 -4.85 -15.40 10.29
N ILE A 201 -4.90 -14.34 9.52
CA ILE A 201 -4.43 -13.00 9.93
C ILE A 201 -5.24 -12.48 11.13
N GLN A 202 -6.58 -12.60 11.11
CA GLN A 202 -7.42 -12.19 12.24
C GLN A 202 -7.04 -12.94 13.53
N ASN A 203 -6.74 -14.23 13.43
CA ASN A 203 -6.30 -15.05 14.56
C ASN A 203 -4.93 -14.59 15.10
N ILE A 204 -3.98 -14.23 14.23
CA ILE A 204 -2.68 -13.67 14.66
C ILE A 204 -2.89 -12.35 15.41
N ILE A 205 -3.70 -11.44 14.86
CA ILE A 205 -4.00 -10.15 15.49
C ILE A 205 -4.59 -10.35 16.87
N LYS A 206 -5.57 -11.23 16.99
CA LYS A 206 -6.21 -11.57 18.26
C LYS A 206 -5.23 -12.21 19.26
N TYR A 207 -4.46 -13.20 18.81
CA TYR A 207 -3.49 -13.93 19.65
C TYR A 207 -2.39 -13.01 20.16
N LYS A 208 -1.83 -12.18 19.30
CA LYS A 208 -0.77 -11.23 19.65
C LYS A 208 -1.31 -9.95 20.33
N LYS A 209 -2.63 -9.81 20.50
CA LYS A 209 -3.29 -8.62 21.08
C LYS A 209 -2.85 -7.32 20.39
N LEU A 210 -2.68 -7.36 19.09
CA LEU A 210 -2.31 -6.19 18.30
C LEU A 210 -3.49 -5.21 18.24
N LYS A 211 -3.18 -3.90 18.38
CA LYS A 211 -4.20 -2.82 18.40
C LYS A 211 -3.80 -1.72 17.42
#